data_c82f2b91ccc0063705238bdf0dfa8a99
#
_entry.id   c82f2b91ccc0063705238bdf0dfa8a99
#
_cell.length_a   1.000
_cell.length_b   1.000
_cell.length_c   1.000
_cell.angle_alpha   90.00
_cell.angle_beta   90.00
_cell.angle_gamma   90.00
#
_symmetry.space_group_name_H-M   'P 1'
#
loop_
_entity.id
_entity.type
_entity.pdbx_description
1 polymer ?
#
loop_
_entity_poly.entity_id
_entity_poly.type
_entity_poly.pdbx_seq_one_letter_code
_entity_poly.pdbx_strand_id
1 'polypeptide(L)'
;MSVTSNPTAGGELMPDTSGLPDLSGVEAPASSPEGIPERDVMAPWGEAGPPGLQWRADILGDGYESRTIELLDDAEGPCVATLVRATPPASARLTILYLHGRNDYFFQTEMAQHLVDAGAAFYALDMRKYGRSLRPHQTIGYTDDLSVYDEEIGEAIEIIRSERDDEPIVLMGHSTGGLIATLWAHRHPGVLDGLILNSGWLEMQSMAAWRGAMAPVIGRIASRNPMWEVPTGGAGHYGRSLAGRASSELPIPEGLSAQDPSVAGWPIIQDWKRPESYPVPASWLEAIMAGHETIEKDVHLDCPVLSMVSTSAYFDEEWCERAFTSDTVLDPTVIAQRSLGLSDLVTIARFPGKHDLVLSDAPVREAVYATMRGWLGAFVR
;
A
#
# COMPACT_ATOMS: atom_id res chain seq x y z
N MET A 1 -14.24 56.93 -36.91
CA MET A 1 -14.59 56.55 -35.56
C MET A 1 -13.68 55.38 -35.18
N SER A 2 -12.83 55.63 -34.23
CA SER A 2 -11.71 54.80 -33.84
C SER A 2 -12.13 53.63 -32.97
N VAL A 3 -11.72 52.41 -33.33
CA VAL A 3 -11.90 51.22 -32.49
C VAL A 3 -10.57 50.93 -31.83
N THR A 4 -10.51 51.12 -30.52
CA THR A 4 -9.36 50.79 -29.67
C THR A 4 -9.37 49.32 -29.32
N SER A 5 -8.34 48.62 -29.73
CA SER A 5 -8.01 47.23 -29.30
C SER A 5 -7.40 47.24 -27.91
N ASN A 6 -7.95 46.37 -27.03
CA ASN A 6 -7.45 46.09 -25.69
C ASN A 6 -6.57 44.83 -25.75
N PRO A 7 -5.35 44.80 -25.25
CA PRO A 7 -4.53 43.57 -25.17
C PRO A 7 -4.82 42.87 -23.82
N THR A 8 -5.33 41.67 -23.89
CA THR A 8 -5.36 40.74 -22.77
C THR A 8 -3.97 40.19 -22.52
N ALA A 9 -3.34 40.61 -21.43
CA ALA A 9 -2.16 39.99 -20.88
C ALA A 9 -2.59 38.82 -19.98
N GLY A 10 -2.49 37.61 -20.48
CA GLY A 10 -2.47 36.39 -19.67
C GLY A 10 -1.06 36.16 -19.16
N GLY A 11 -0.75 36.65 -17.98
CA GLY A 11 0.47 36.27 -17.27
C GLY A 11 0.21 34.95 -16.57
N GLU A 12 0.78 33.86 -17.10
CA GLU A 12 0.92 32.63 -16.34
C GLU A 12 1.85 32.91 -15.14
N LEU A 13 1.30 32.82 -13.94
CA LEU A 13 2.06 32.82 -12.71
C LEU A 13 2.89 31.53 -12.67
N MET A 14 4.16 31.62 -12.98
CA MET A 14 5.10 30.54 -12.71
C MET A 14 5.12 30.27 -11.21
N PRO A 15 5.08 29.01 -10.76
CA PRO A 15 5.17 28.68 -9.34
C PRO A 15 6.50 29.16 -8.77
N ASP A 16 6.43 29.75 -7.58
CA ASP A 16 7.61 30.21 -6.83
C ASP A 16 8.49 29.00 -6.48
N THR A 17 9.66 28.92 -7.11
CA THR A 17 10.67 27.86 -6.90
C THR A 17 11.69 28.22 -5.82
N SER A 18 11.50 29.30 -5.07
CA SER A 18 12.44 29.78 -4.04
C SER A 18 12.59 28.87 -2.81
N GLY A 19 11.75 27.83 -2.70
CA GLY A 19 11.82 26.82 -1.64
C GLY A 19 12.45 25.47 -2.05
N LEU A 20 12.92 25.34 -3.28
CA LEU A 20 13.58 24.12 -3.71
C LEU A 20 15.03 24.08 -3.17
N PRO A 21 15.49 22.95 -2.60
CA PRO A 21 16.86 22.81 -2.16
C PRO A 21 17.81 22.93 -3.38
N ASP A 22 18.85 23.73 -3.24
CA ASP A 22 19.92 23.83 -4.24
C ASP A 22 20.72 22.52 -4.26
N LEU A 23 20.50 21.71 -5.27
CA LEU A 23 21.17 20.42 -5.49
C LEU A 23 22.45 20.53 -6.33
N SER A 24 22.92 21.75 -6.67
CA SER A 24 24.10 21.95 -7.54
C SER A 24 25.41 21.52 -6.89
N GLY A 25 25.43 21.22 -5.59
CA GLY A 25 26.61 20.83 -4.80
C GLY A 25 26.56 19.41 -4.22
N VAL A 26 25.60 18.56 -4.60
CA VAL A 26 25.53 17.18 -4.07
C VAL A 26 26.53 16.31 -4.82
N GLU A 27 27.76 16.19 -4.28
CA GLU A 27 28.68 15.13 -4.67
C GLU A 27 28.10 13.78 -4.20
N ALA A 28 28.02 12.83 -5.13
CA ALA A 28 27.65 11.46 -4.79
C ALA A 28 28.67 10.91 -3.77
N PRO A 29 28.23 10.27 -2.67
CA PRO A 29 29.14 9.66 -1.73
C PRO A 29 29.99 8.62 -2.47
N ALA A 30 31.29 8.77 -2.39
CA ALA A 30 32.28 7.89 -3.01
C ALA A 30 32.51 6.65 -2.14
N SER A 31 31.49 5.90 -1.84
CA SER A 31 31.60 4.50 -1.37
C SER A 31 30.22 3.85 -1.42
N SER A 32 30.12 2.69 -2.03
CA SER A 32 29.02 1.76 -1.73
C SER A 32 28.92 1.64 -0.22
N PRO A 33 27.72 1.69 0.40
CA PRO A 33 27.61 1.40 1.81
C PRO A 33 28.27 0.02 2.03
N GLU A 34 29.25 -0.02 2.92
CA GLU A 34 29.80 -1.30 3.42
C GLU A 34 28.58 -2.14 3.77
N GLY A 35 28.55 -3.37 3.23
CA GLY A 35 27.39 -4.23 3.26
C GLY A 35 26.74 -4.19 4.65
N ILE A 36 25.43 -4.13 4.66
CA ILE A 36 24.63 -4.40 5.87
C ILE A 36 25.31 -5.60 6.50
N PRO A 37 25.82 -5.50 7.75
CA PRO A 37 26.54 -6.62 8.37
C PRO A 37 25.66 -7.85 8.18
N GLU A 38 26.26 -8.97 7.72
CA GLU A 38 25.61 -10.26 7.71
C GLU A 38 25.00 -10.47 9.10
N ARG A 39 23.79 -9.97 9.27
CA ARG A 39 22.98 -10.41 10.37
C ARG A 39 22.66 -11.84 10.01
N ASP A 40 23.00 -12.75 10.90
CA ASP A 40 22.35 -14.03 11.00
C ASP A 40 20.83 -13.78 11.09
N VAL A 41 20.23 -13.44 9.97
CA VAL A 41 18.81 -13.51 9.75
C VAL A 41 18.50 -14.98 9.48
N MET A 42 18.84 -15.81 10.44
CA MET A 42 18.05 -16.99 10.70
C MET A 42 16.67 -16.44 10.97
N ALA A 43 15.88 -16.39 9.90
CA ALA A 43 14.47 -16.09 10.05
C ALA A 43 13.97 -17.02 11.16
N PRO A 44 13.45 -16.50 12.30
CA PRO A 44 12.95 -17.34 13.39
C PRO A 44 11.75 -18.19 12.95
N TRP A 45 11.42 -18.14 11.69
CA TRP A 45 10.23 -18.61 11.02
C TRP A 45 10.45 -19.86 10.17
N GLY A 46 11.41 -20.67 10.48
CA GLY A 46 11.66 -21.86 9.67
C GLY A 46 11.80 -21.49 8.19
N GLU A 47 12.70 -22.11 7.49
CA GLU A 47 12.89 -21.90 6.05
C GLU A 47 11.52 -21.76 5.38
N ALA A 48 11.28 -20.63 4.71
CA ALA A 48 10.22 -20.58 3.72
C ALA A 48 10.43 -21.82 2.86
N GLY A 49 9.52 -22.79 3.00
CA GLY A 49 9.76 -24.11 2.40
C GLY A 49 10.04 -23.94 0.91
N PRO A 50 10.69 -24.93 0.29
CA PRO A 50 10.95 -24.89 -1.14
C PRO A 50 9.66 -24.52 -1.86
N PRO A 51 9.74 -23.73 -2.94
CA PRO A 51 8.60 -23.44 -3.79
C PRO A 51 7.83 -24.72 -4.06
N GLY A 52 6.54 -24.70 -3.94
CA GLY A 52 5.76 -25.92 -4.09
C GLY A 52 4.27 -25.69 -4.23
N LEU A 53 3.62 -26.66 -4.83
CA LEU A 53 2.17 -26.67 -5.04
C LEU A 53 1.35 -26.86 -3.76
N GLN A 54 1.99 -26.99 -2.59
CA GLN A 54 1.30 -27.35 -1.34
C GLN A 54 1.17 -26.17 -0.38
N TRP A 55 -0.01 -26.03 0.18
CA TRP A 55 -0.27 -25.17 1.32
C TRP A 55 0.37 -25.73 2.59
N ARG A 56 0.88 -24.85 3.44
CA ARG A 56 1.50 -25.16 4.72
C ARG A 56 0.96 -24.25 5.79
N ALA A 57 0.99 -24.69 7.04
CA ALA A 57 0.66 -23.84 8.18
C ALA A 57 1.44 -22.52 8.13
N ASP A 58 0.74 -21.40 8.30
CA ASP A 58 1.34 -20.07 8.31
C ASP A 58 1.74 -19.64 9.72
N ILE A 59 2.64 -18.67 9.81
CA ILE A 59 3.08 -18.05 11.08
C ILE A 59 1.96 -17.37 11.85
N LEU A 60 0.85 -17.05 11.20
CA LEU A 60 -0.35 -16.47 11.84
C LEU A 60 -1.10 -17.49 12.71
N GLY A 61 -0.70 -18.76 12.66
CA GLY A 61 -1.28 -19.82 13.48
C GLY A 61 -2.50 -20.50 12.87
N ASP A 62 -3.32 -21.08 13.74
CA ASP A 62 -4.47 -21.88 13.33
C ASP A 62 -5.43 -21.08 12.43
N GLY A 63 -5.87 -21.71 11.35
CA GLY A 63 -6.79 -21.10 10.40
C GLY A 63 -6.10 -20.35 9.25
N TYR A 64 -4.77 -20.32 9.23
CA TYR A 64 -4.00 -19.71 8.14
C TYR A 64 -3.02 -20.69 7.53
N GLU A 65 -2.93 -20.66 6.21
CA GLU A 65 -1.97 -21.42 5.43
C GLU A 65 -1.27 -20.49 4.44
N SER A 66 -0.02 -20.81 4.10
CA SER A 66 0.74 -20.07 3.09
C SER A 66 1.33 -21.00 2.04
N ARG A 67 1.54 -20.45 0.84
CA ARG A 67 2.15 -21.10 -0.31
C ARG A 67 3.12 -20.15 -0.99
N THR A 68 4.33 -20.62 -1.26
CA THR A 68 5.35 -19.85 -2.00
C THR A 68 5.14 -20.01 -3.50
N ILE A 69 5.15 -18.90 -4.23
CA ILE A 69 5.06 -18.78 -5.68
C ILE A 69 6.47 -18.43 -6.18
N GLU A 70 7.03 -19.25 -7.10
CA GLU A 70 8.25 -18.87 -7.81
C GLU A 70 7.97 -17.80 -8.84
N LEU A 71 8.84 -16.82 -8.93
CA LEU A 71 8.76 -15.72 -9.86
C LEU A 71 10.00 -15.66 -10.72
N LEU A 72 9.96 -14.91 -11.81
CA LEU A 72 11.12 -14.62 -12.61
C LEU A 72 12.18 -13.90 -11.77
N ASP A 73 13.44 -14.28 -11.97
CA ASP A 73 14.58 -13.63 -11.35
C ASP A 73 14.65 -12.16 -11.77
N ASP A 74 15.07 -11.31 -10.86
CA ASP A 74 15.42 -9.93 -11.19
C ASP A 74 16.93 -9.67 -11.09
N ALA A 75 17.33 -8.39 -11.09
CA ALA A 75 18.75 -8.01 -11.03
C ALA A 75 19.44 -8.43 -9.71
N GLU A 76 18.68 -8.69 -8.65
CA GLU A 76 19.19 -9.15 -7.37
C GLU A 76 19.17 -10.69 -7.23
N GLY A 77 18.61 -11.40 -8.22
CA GLY A 77 18.55 -12.87 -8.27
C GLY A 77 17.14 -13.43 -8.06
N PRO A 78 17.01 -14.67 -7.56
CA PRO A 78 15.74 -15.37 -7.45
C PRO A 78 14.71 -14.62 -6.62
N CYS A 79 13.49 -14.52 -7.18
CA CYS A 79 12.35 -13.87 -6.56
C CYS A 79 11.23 -14.86 -6.25
N VAL A 80 10.48 -14.58 -5.20
CA VAL A 80 9.26 -15.30 -4.86
C VAL A 80 8.21 -14.33 -4.35
N ALA A 81 6.93 -14.75 -4.44
CA ALA A 81 5.83 -14.19 -3.67
C ALA A 81 5.27 -15.25 -2.71
N THR A 82 4.52 -14.84 -1.71
CA THR A 82 3.89 -15.77 -0.77
C THR A 82 2.40 -15.47 -0.68
N LEU A 83 1.60 -16.41 -1.15
CA LEU A 83 0.15 -16.35 -1.03
C LEU A 83 -0.26 -16.96 0.30
N VAL A 84 -0.98 -16.19 1.11
CA VAL A 84 -1.56 -16.62 2.40
C VAL A 84 -3.07 -16.75 2.19
N ARG A 85 -3.69 -17.76 2.79
CA ARG A 85 -5.15 -17.87 2.83
C ARG A 85 -5.64 -18.09 4.27
N ALA A 86 -6.80 -17.50 4.57
CA ALA A 86 -7.58 -17.90 5.73
C ALA A 86 -8.41 -19.15 5.39
N THR A 87 -8.71 -19.99 6.39
CA THR A 87 -9.62 -21.12 6.19
C THR A 87 -10.95 -20.60 5.62
N PRO A 88 -11.32 -20.97 4.39
CA PRO A 88 -12.51 -20.43 3.75
C PRO A 88 -13.79 -20.96 4.42
N PRO A 89 -14.89 -20.20 4.40
CA PRO A 89 -16.19 -20.71 4.83
C PRO A 89 -16.63 -21.84 3.88
N ALA A 90 -17.50 -22.73 4.37
CA ALA A 90 -17.99 -23.88 3.61
C ALA A 90 -18.68 -23.50 2.28
N SER A 91 -19.20 -22.28 2.19
CA SER A 91 -19.84 -21.72 1.00
C SER A 91 -19.42 -20.25 0.84
N ALA A 92 -18.23 -20.02 0.34
CA ALA A 92 -17.83 -18.66 -0.07
C ALA A 92 -18.65 -18.25 -1.30
N ARG A 93 -18.94 -16.95 -1.40
CA ARG A 93 -19.73 -16.37 -2.51
C ARG A 93 -18.89 -15.46 -3.40
N LEU A 94 -17.72 -15.11 -2.94
CA LEU A 94 -16.72 -14.30 -3.64
C LEU A 94 -15.36 -14.53 -3.00
N THR A 95 -14.32 -14.14 -3.70
CA THR A 95 -12.94 -14.20 -3.23
C THR A 95 -12.36 -12.81 -3.12
N ILE A 96 -11.60 -12.55 -2.04
CA ILE A 96 -10.84 -11.31 -1.86
C ILE A 96 -9.35 -11.66 -1.89
N LEU A 97 -8.59 -10.98 -2.75
CA LEU A 97 -7.13 -10.98 -2.75
C LEU A 97 -6.64 -9.64 -2.21
N TYR A 98 -5.91 -9.66 -1.09
CA TYR A 98 -5.38 -8.47 -0.44
C TYR A 98 -3.91 -8.24 -0.78
N LEU A 99 -3.56 -7.00 -1.13
CA LEU A 99 -2.20 -6.50 -1.34
C LEU A 99 -1.83 -5.49 -0.26
N HIS A 100 -0.75 -5.75 0.46
CA HIS A 100 -0.23 -4.85 1.49
C HIS A 100 0.46 -3.61 0.90
N GLY A 101 0.77 -2.62 1.75
CA GLY A 101 1.50 -1.42 1.39
C GLY A 101 3.02 -1.58 1.40
N ARG A 102 3.74 -0.44 1.20
CA ARG A 102 5.19 -0.37 1.40
C ARG A 102 5.53 -0.52 2.88
N ASN A 103 6.67 -1.16 3.18
CA ASN A 103 7.08 -1.44 4.55
C ASN A 103 6.00 -2.20 5.33
N ASP A 104 5.44 -3.22 4.68
CA ASP A 104 4.29 -3.97 5.18
C ASP A 104 4.34 -5.44 4.74
N TYR A 105 3.42 -6.24 5.26
CA TYR A 105 3.14 -7.62 4.91
C TYR A 105 1.75 -7.97 5.47
N PHE A 106 1.21 -9.13 5.13
CA PHE A 106 -0.10 -9.51 5.68
C PHE A 106 0.01 -10.01 7.13
N PHE A 107 -0.65 -9.32 8.06
CA PHE A 107 -0.85 -9.71 9.47
C PHE A 107 -2.23 -9.29 10.02
N GLN A 108 -3.09 -8.67 9.24
CA GLN A 108 -4.38 -8.10 9.61
C GLN A 108 -5.46 -9.19 9.74
N THR A 109 -5.25 -10.14 10.66
CA THR A 109 -6.11 -11.33 10.83
C THR A 109 -7.54 -10.99 11.23
N GLU A 110 -7.76 -9.91 12.00
CA GLU A 110 -9.11 -9.44 12.35
C GLU A 110 -9.90 -9.03 11.11
N MET A 111 -9.29 -8.26 10.19
CA MET A 111 -9.90 -7.92 8.91
C MET A 111 -10.26 -9.16 8.09
N ALA A 112 -9.32 -10.09 7.97
CA ALA A 112 -9.54 -11.32 7.23
C ALA A 112 -10.72 -12.12 7.80
N GLN A 113 -10.80 -12.25 9.13
CA GLN A 113 -11.89 -12.97 9.79
C GLN A 113 -13.24 -12.30 9.54
N HIS A 114 -13.34 -10.98 9.64
CA HIS A 114 -14.58 -10.25 9.34
C HIS A 114 -15.06 -10.46 7.89
N LEU A 115 -14.14 -10.58 6.94
CA LEU A 115 -14.47 -10.84 5.53
C LEU A 115 -14.88 -12.32 5.32
N VAL A 116 -14.21 -13.26 5.98
CA VAL A 116 -14.58 -14.68 5.99
C VAL A 116 -15.97 -14.87 6.59
N ASP A 117 -16.27 -14.22 7.73
CA ASP A 117 -17.58 -14.26 8.38
C ASP A 117 -18.68 -13.65 7.50
N ALA A 118 -18.31 -12.72 6.63
CA ALA A 118 -19.20 -12.15 5.60
C ALA A 118 -19.43 -13.07 4.39
N GLY A 119 -18.76 -14.23 4.35
CA GLY A 119 -18.91 -15.24 3.29
C GLY A 119 -17.93 -15.06 2.14
N ALA A 120 -16.79 -14.39 2.35
CA ALA A 120 -15.72 -14.33 1.39
C ALA A 120 -14.67 -15.43 1.63
N ALA A 121 -14.08 -15.98 0.56
CA ALA A 121 -12.78 -16.63 0.66
C ALA A 121 -11.72 -15.52 0.69
N PHE A 122 -10.82 -15.56 1.67
CA PHE A 122 -9.82 -14.52 1.85
C PHE A 122 -8.42 -15.03 1.57
N TYR A 123 -7.74 -14.30 0.70
CA TYR A 123 -6.34 -14.49 0.35
C TYR A 123 -5.58 -13.18 0.53
N ALA A 124 -4.29 -13.26 0.85
CA ALA A 124 -3.38 -12.12 0.90
C ALA A 124 -2.05 -12.49 0.25
N LEU A 125 -1.46 -11.55 -0.47
CA LEU A 125 -0.18 -11.73 -1.14
C LEU A 125 0.89 -10.88 -0.47
N ASP A 126 1.86 -11.54 0.18
CA ASP A 126 3.12 -10.87 0.49
C ASP A 126 3.91 -10.79 -0.83
N MET A 127 3.97 -9.59 -1.39
CA MET A 127 4.60 -9.34 -2.68
C MET A 127 6.11 -9.60 -2.64
N ARG A 128 6.75 -9.76 -3.80
CA ARG A 128 8.22 -9.94 -3.88
C ARG A 128 8.96 -8.94 -3.01
N LYS A 129 10.00 -9.43 -2.32
CA LYS A 129 10.88 -8.64 -1.44
C LYS A 129 10.21 -8.01 -0.22
N TYR A 130 9.03 -8.52 0.17
CA TYR A 130 8.33 -8.11 1.39
C TYR A 130 7.97 -9.31 2.25
N GLY A 131 7.84 -9.10 3.56
CA GLY A 131 7.32 -10.06 4.50
C GLY A 131 7.91 -11.47 4.33
N ARG A 132 7.03 -12.47 4.14
CA ARG A 132 7.40 -13.87 3.91
C ARG A 132 8.19 -14.09 2.63
N SER A 133 8.11 -13.16 1.69
CA SER A 133 8.73 -13.25 0.37
C SER A 133 10.15 -12.69 0.33
N LEU A 134 10.57 -11.92 1.35
CA LEU A 134 11.89 -11.33 1.43
C LEU A 134 12.98 -12.41 1.55
N ARG A 135 14.06 -12.25 0.80
CA ARG A 135 15.25 -13.12 0.84
C ARG A 135 16.48 -12.34 1.29
N PRO A 136 17.47 -13.00 1.94
CA PRO A 136 18.65 -12.33 2.53
C PRO A 136 19.48 -11.50 1.54
N HIS A 137 19.49 -11.86 0.26
CA HIS A 137 20.25 -11.17 -0.78
C HIS A 137 19.53 -9.96 -1.38
N GLN A 138 18.28 -9.70 -0.99
CA GLN A 138 17.42 -8.71 -1.62
C GLN A 138 17.36 -7.40 -0.84
N THR A 139 17.22 -6.30 -1.57
CA THR A 139 16.83 -5.00 -1.02
C THR A 139 15.32 -4.97 -0.80
N ILE A 140 14.91 -4.81 0.46
CA ILE A 140 13.51 -4.88 0.86
C ILE A 140 12.63 -3.91 0.07
N GLY A 141 11.58 -4.44 -0.55
CA GLY A 141 10.57 -3.67 -1.27
C GLY A 141 11.09 -2.91 -2.50
N TYR A 142 12.30 -3.21 -2.98
CA TYR A 142 12.87 -2.55 -4.15
C TYR A 142 12.34 -3.12 -5.45
N THR A 143 11.88 -2.22 -6.30
CA THR A 143 11.69 -2.38 -7.74
C THR A 143 11.81 -1.03 -8.42
N ASP A 144 12.17 -1.02 -9.68
CA ASP A 144 12.19 0.15 -10.57
C ASP A 144 11.08 0.11 -11.64
N ASP A 145 10.25 -0.93 -11.60
CA ASP A 145 9.08 -1.08 -12.47
C ASP A 145 7.91 -1.71 -11.70
N LEU A 146 6.78 -1.02 -11.61
CA LEU A 146 5.59 -1.55 -10.94
C LEU A 146 4.85 -2.64 -11.75
N SER A 147 5.18 -2.82 -13.03
CA SER A 147 4.58 -3.88 -13.83
C SER A 147 5.06 -5.27 -13.46
N VAL A 148 6.19 -5.38 -12.75
CA VAL A 148 6.70 -6.68 -12.26
C VAL A 148 5.72 -7.38 -11.32
N TYR A 149 4.87 -6.61 -10.61
CA TYR A 149 3.84 -7.17 -9.74
C TYR A 149 2.69 -7.86 -10.50
N ASP A 150 2.61 -7.67 -11.83
CA ASP A 150 1.59 -8.35 -12.64
C ASP A 150 1.79 -9.86 -12.64
N GLU A 151 3.04 -10.32 -12.57
CA GLU A 151 3.37 -11.74 -12.51
C GLU A 151 2.78 -12.38 -11.25
N GLU A 152 3.10 -11.88 -10.07
CA GLU A 152 2.68 -12.53 -8.83
C GLU A 152 1.19 -12.37 -8.52
N ILE A 153 0.58 -11.27 -8.94
CA ILE A 153 -0.88 -11.10 -8.81
C ILE A 153 -1.60 -12.04 -9.77
N GLY A 154 -1.11 -12.16 -11.01
CA GLY A 154 -1.63 -13.11 -12.00
C GLY A 154 -1.54 -14.55 -11.50
N GLU A 155 -0.37 -15.00 -11.05
CA GLU A 155 -0.17 -16.33 -10.50
C GLU A 155 -1.06 -16.60 -9.26
N ALA A 156 -1.22 -15.60 -8.37
CA ALA A 156 -2.12 -15.72 -7.23
C ALA A 156 -3.58 -15.93 -7.69
N ILE A 157 -4.04 -15.18 -8.70
CA ILE A 157 -5.39 -15.31 -9.26
C ILE A 157 -5.59 -16.68 -9.95
N GLU A 158 -4.60 -17.18 -10.68
CA GLU A 158 -4.65 -18.51 -11.28
C GLU A 158 -4.75 -19.62 -10.22
N ILE A 159 -3.99 -19.50 -9.12
CA ILE A 159 -4.11 -20.42 -7.98
C ILE A 159 -5.51 -20.36 -7.38
N ILE A 160 -6.04 -19.15 -7.12
CA ILE A 160 -7.38 -18.93 -6.58
C ILE A 160 -8.43 -19.58 -7.50
N ARG A 161 -8.38 -19.31 -8.80
CA ARG A 161 -9.32 -19.89 -9.78
C ARG A 161 -9.25 -21.40 -9.86
N SER A 162 -8.05 -21.99 -9.70
CA SER A 162 -7.90 -23.45 -9.66
C SER A 162 -8.58 -24.10 -8.45
N GLU A 163 -8.81 -23.36 -7.37
CA GLU A 163 -9.45 -23.83 -6.14
C GLU A 163 -10.94 -23.45 -6.06
N ARG A 164 -11.31 -22.37 -6.75
CA ARG A 164 -12.59 -21.66 -6.55
C ARG A 164 -13.17 -21.21 -7.90
N ASP A 165 -13.47 -22.12 -8.75
CA ASP A 165 -14.07 -21.90 -10.08
C ASP A 165 -14.71 -20.47 -10.22
N ASP A 166 -15.54 -20.13 -11.08
CA ASP A 166 -16.10 -18.83 -11.46
C ASP A 166 -16.63 -17.90 -10.32
N GLU A 167 -16.07 -17.97 -9.09
CA GLU A 167 -16.42 -17.01 -8.02
C GLU A 167 -15.93 -15.60 -8.36
N PRO A 168 -16.74 -14.56 -8.09
CA PRO A 168 -16.31 -13.17 -8.22
C PRO A 168 -15.01 -12.89 -7.46
N ILE A 169 -14.08 -12.17 -8.10
CA ILE A 169 -12.78 -11.79 -7.50
C ILE A 169 -12.76 -10.30 -7.23
N VAL A 170 -12.49 -9.94 -5.98
CA VAL A 170 -12.25 -8.56 -5.53
C VAL A 170 -10.78 -8.41 -5.16
N LEU A 171 -10.11 -7.46 -5.80
CA LEU A 171 -8.77 -7.08 -5.40
C LEU A 171 -8.86 -5.98 -4.34
N MET A 172 -8.14 -6.13 -3.23
CA MET A 172 -8.07 -5.13 -2.18
C MET A 172 -6.63 -4.67 -1.97
N GLY A 173 -6.38 -3.37 -1.99
CA GLY A 173 -5.03 -2.84 -1.81
C GLY A 173 -4.95 -1.77 -0.72
N HIS A 174 -3.89 -1.85 0.12
CA HIS A 174 -3.54 -0.81 1.08
C HIS A 174 -2.38 0.03 0.59
N SER A 175 -2.48 1.36 0.70
CA SER A 175 -1.39 2.30 0.41
C SER A 175 -0.76 2.04 -0.98
N THR A 176 0.53 1.72 -1.07
CA THR A 176 1.22 1.35 -2.32
C THR A 176 0.59 0.11 -2.97
N GLY A 177 0.10 -0.85 -2.18
CA GLY A 177 -0.68 -1.98 -2.71
C GLY A 177 -1.97 -1.53 -3.41
N GLY A 178 -2.57 -0.42 -2.99
CA GLY A 178 -3.71 0.19 -3.68
C GLY A 178 -3.33 0.81 -5.03
N LEU A 179 -2.16 1.43 -5.14
CA LEU A 179 -1.58 1.88 -6.42
C LEU A 179 -1.36 0.69 -7.36
N ILE A 180 -0.68 -0.35 -6.88
CA ILE A 180 -0.37 -1.56 -7.66
C ILE A 180 -1.67 -2.24 -8.10
N ALA A 181 -2.64 -2.43 -7.21
CA ALA A 181 -3.93 -3.03 -7.51
C ALA A 181 -4.70 -2.26 -8.59
N THR A 182 -4.68 -0.92 -8.52
CA THR A 182 -5.32 -0.05 -9.51
C THR A 182 -4.67 -0.17 -10.89
N LEU A 183 -3.35 -0.16 -10.94
CA LEU A 183 -2.60 -0.32 -12.19
C LEU A 183 -2.77 -1.71 -12.77
N TRP A 184 -2.78 -2.74 -11.94
CA TRP A 184 -3.03 -4.10 -12.36
C TRP A 184 -4.42 -4.27 -12.96
N ALA A 185 -5.47 -3.78 -12.27
CA ALA A 185 -6.85 -3.83 -12.75
C ALA A 185 -7.00 -3.14 -14.12
N HIS A 186 -6.32 -2.01 -14.32
CA HIS A 186 -6.32 -1.29 -15.60
C HIS A 186 -5.69 -2.13 -16.75
N ARG A 187 -4.59 -2.84 -16.46
CA ARG A 187 -3.91 -3.68 -17.46
C ARG A 187 -4.63 -5.00 -17.74
N HIS A 188 -5.53 -5.44 -16.85
CA HIS A 188 -6.23 -6.72 -16.91
C HIS A 188 -7.76 -6.53 -16.82
N PRO A 189 -8.37 -5.84 -17.82
CA PRO A 189 -9.82 -5.59 -17.81
C PRO A 189 -10.62 -6.89 -17.83
N GLY A 190 -11.78 -6.90 -17.18
CA GLY A 190 -12.70 -8.05 -17.13
C GLY A 190 -12.28 -9.19 -16.19
N VAL A 191 -11.19 -9.04 -15.43
CA VAL A 191 -10.73 -10.07 -14.49
C VAL A 191 -11.34 -9.88 -13.09
N LEU A 192 -11.57 -8.65 -12.69
CA LEU A 192 -12.04 -8.30 -11.36
C LEU A 192 -13.51 -7.89 -11.35
N ASP A 193 -14.23 -8.33 -10.33
CA ASP A 193 -15.61 -7.93 -10.06
C ASP A 193 -15.70 -6.73 -9.10
N GLY A 194 -14.58 -6.27 -8.55
CA GLY A 194 -14.48 -5.08 -7.72
C GLY A 194 -13.07 -4.77 -7.24
N LEU A 195 -12.85 -3.50 -6.90
CA LEU A 195 -11.61 -3.01 -6.31
C LEU A 195 -11.90 -2.31 -4.98
N ILE A 196 -11.20 -2.70 -3.92
CA ILE A 196 -11.25 -2.04 -2.60
C ILE A 196 -9.91 -1.37 -2.33
N LEU A 197 -9.93 -0.08 -2.04
CA LEU A 197 -8.76 0.71 -1.70
C LEU A 197 -8.83 1.15 -0.23
N ASN A 198 -7.90 0.69 0.59
CA ASN A 198 -7.70 1.14 1.95
C ASN A 198 -6.56 2.15 1.96
N SER A 199 -6.89 3.44 1.96
CA SER A 199 -5.94 4.56 1.83
C SER A 199 -4.96 4.35 0.65
N GLY A 200 -5.47 3.92 -0.52
CA GLY A 200 -4.64 3.63 -1.70
C GLY A 200 -3.83 4.85 -2.13
N TRP A 201 -2.53 4.68 -2.39
CA TRP A 201 -1.65 5.79 -2.75
C TRP A 201 -1.78 6.14 -4.24
N LEU A 202 -2.82 6.88 -4.59
CA LEU A 202 -3.19 7.20 -5.98
C LEU A 202 -2.56 8.49 -6.52
N GLU A 203 -1.96 9.32 -5.67
CA GLU A 203 -1.28 10.55 -6.05
C GLU A 203 -0.31 11.00 -4.94
N MET A 204 0.70 11.77 -5.31
CA MET A 204 1.63 12.42 -4.38
C MET A 204 0.90 13.45 -3.51
N GLN A 205 1.33 13.61 -2.26
CA GLN A 205 0.72 14.51 -1.28
C GLN A 205 0.61 15.97 -1.76
N SER A 206 1.59 16.42 -2.54
CA SER A 206 1.67 17.80 -3.04
C SER A 206 1.02 18.01 -4.41
N MET A 207 0.18 17.06 -4.85
CA MET A 207 -0.58 17.10 -6.10
C MET A 207 0.26 16.89 -7.38
N ALA A 208 -0.45 16.66 -8.49
CA ALA A 208 0.12 16.39 -9.81
C ALA A 208 1.16 17.43 -10.29
N ALA A 209 0.97 18.71 -9.93
CA ALA A 209 1.89 19.77 -10.31
C ALA A 209 3.29 19.61 -9.70
N TRP A 210 3.37 19.23 -8.41
CA TRP A 210 4.63 18.92 -7.75
C TRP A 210 5.29 17.69 -8.38
N ARG A 211 4.53 16.62 -8.58
CA ARG A 211 4.99 15.41 -9.27
C ARG A 211 5.56 15.74 -10.64
N GLY A 212 4.84 16.51 -11.46
CA GLY A 212 5.30 16.93 -12.80
C GLY A 212 6.60 17.72 -12.77
N ALA A 213 6.82 18.57 -11.75
CA ALA A 213 8.05 19.33 -11.59
C ALA A 213 9.25 18.47 -11.13
N MET A 214 8.99 17.49 -10.25
CA MET A 214 10.02 16.66 -9.62
C MET A 214 10.40 15.41 -10.44
N ALA A 215 9.48 14.86 -11.24
CA ALA A 215 9.74 13.64 -12.01
C ALA A 215 11.01 13.73 -12.90
N PRO A 216 11.28 14.81 -13.65
CA PRO A 216 12.50 14.90 -14.45
C PRO A 216 13.77 14.94 -13.58
N VAL A 217 13.70 15.51 -12.38
CA VAL A 217 14.83 15.59 -11.45
C VAL A 217 15.12 14.21 -10.86
N ILE A 218 14.10 13.53 -10.37
CA ILE A 218 14.21 12.17 -9.81
C ILE A 218 14.69 11.21 -10.90
N GLY A 219 14.11 11.24 -12.12
CA GLY A 219 14.55 10.39 -13.23
C GLY A 219 16.01 10.62 -13.62
N ARG A 220 16.51 11.86 -13.56
CA ARG A 220 17.92 12.13 -13.81
C ARG A 220 18.83 11.58 -12.71
N ILE A 221 18.39 11.57 -11.46
CA ILE A 221 19.12 10.95 -10.35
C ILE A 221 19.09 9.43 -10.51
N ALA A 222 17.91 8.84 -10.70
CA ALA A 222 17.69 7.41 -10.87
C ALA A 222 18.54 6.83 -12.03
N SER A 223 18.62 7.53 -13.17
CA SER A 223 19.43 7.10 -14.32
C SER A 223 20.93 7.04 -14.06
N ARG A 224 21.43 7.73 -13.02
CA ARG A 224 22.85 7.75 -12.65
C ARG A 224 23.16 6.87 -11.44
N ASN A 225 22.27 6.90 -10.48
CA ASN A 225 22.36 6.14 -9.24
C ASN A 225 20.96 5.67 -8.84
N PRO A 226 20.48 4.51 -9.34
CA PRO A 226 19.15 3.99 -9.06
C PRO A 226 18.85 3.84 -7.56
N MET A 227 19.86 3.46 -6.80
CA MET A 227 19.77 3.21 -5.35
C MET A 227 20.04 4.45 -4.50
N TRP A 228 20.18 5.65 -5.11
CA TRP A 228 20.32 6.88 -4.33
C TRP A 228 19.10 7.08 -3.43
N GLU A 229 19.36 7.24 -2.13
CA GLU A 229 18.31 7.40 -1.14
C GLU A 229 17.71 8.81 -1.18
N VAL A 230 16.46 8.92 -1.62
CA VAL A 230 15.73 10.17 -1.61
C VAL A 230 15.42 10.56 -0.17
N PRO A 231 15.82 11.75 0.30
CA PRO A 231 15.46 12.22 1.63
C PRO A 231 13.92 12.32 1.75
N THR A 232 13.36 11.47 2.56
CA THR A 232 11.92 11.50 2.87
C THR A 232 11.75 12.07 4.27
N GLY A 233 10.97 13.15 4.37
CA GLY A 233 10.56 13.71 5.66
C GLY A 233 9.40 12.91 6.26
N GLY A 234 9.18 13.11 7.54
CA GLY A 234 8.02 12.60 8.27
C GLY A 234 8.34 12.40 9.74
N ALA A 235 7.37 12.71 10.61
CA ALA A 235 7.54 12.61 12.05
C ALA A 235 7.52 11.16 12.59
N GLY A 236 7.40 10.16 11.70
CA GLY A 236 7.35 8.74 12.10
C GLY A 236 6.09 8.35 12.88
N HIS A 237 5.06 9.20 12.87
CA HIS A 237 3.84 9.01 13.66
C HIS A 237 3.11 7.72 13.33
N TYR A 238 3.09 7.31 12.05
CA TYR A 238 2.43 6.08 11.67
C TYR A 238 3.05 4.87 12.39
N GLY A 239 4.35 4.65 12.22
CA GLY A 239 5.05 3.54 12.89
C GLY A 239 4.89 3.58 14.42
N ARG A 240 5.06 4.77 15.03
CA ARG A 240 4.86 4.97 16.46
C ARG A 240 3.44 4.63 16.92
N SER A 241 2.41 4.96 16.13
CA SER A 241 1.01 4.68 16.47
C SER A 241 0.67 3.19 16.48
N LEU A 242 1.45 2.36 15.78
CA LEU A 242 1.26 0.90 15.73
C LEU A 242 1.77 0.19 16.99
N ALA A 243 2.64 0.83 17.77
CA ALA A 243 3.06 0.34 19.08
C ALA A 243 1.94 0.40 20.14
N GLY A 244 0.80 0.96 19.77
CA GLY A 244 -0.41 1.03 20.58
C GLY A 244 -0.47 2.27 21.51
N ARG A 245 -1.70 2.58 21.91
CA ARG A 245 -1.96 3.74 22.81
C ARG A 245 -1.32 3.58 24.18
N ALA A 246 -1.20 2.37 24.71
CA ALA A 246 -0.59 2.12 26.01
C ALA A 246 0.88 2.56 26.09
N SER A 247 1.59 2.54 24.95
CA SER A 247 3.00 2.98 24.85
C SER A 247 3.13 4.45 24.41
N SER A 248 2.02 5.14 24.15
CA SER A 248 2.02 6.46 23.50
C SER A 248 2.18 7.63 24.43
N GLU A 249 2.05 7.43 25.75
CA GLU A 249 1.96 8.47 26.80
C GLU A 249 0.73 9.39 26.66
N LEU A 250 -0.17 9.11 25.69
CA LEU A 250 -1.42 9.85 25.50
C LEU A 250 -2.57 9.17 26.25
N PRO A 251 -3.62 9.93 26.65
CA PRO A 251 -4.79 9.33 27.27
C PRO A 251 -5.44 8.25 26.38
N ILE A 252 -5.81 7.13 26.99
CA ILE A 252 -6.59 6.10 26.32
C ILE A 252 -8.05 6.54 26.32
N PRO A 253 -8.73 6.66 25.16
CA PRO A 253 -10.14 7.00 25.09
C PRO A 253 -11.01 6.03 25.89
N GLU A 254 -12.05 6.57 26.54
CA GLU A 254 -13.01 5.76 27.29
C GLU A 254 -13.69 4.74 26.36
N GLY A 255 -13.86 3.51 26.85
CA GLY A 255 -14.52 2.41 26.10
C GLY A 255 -13.59 1.56 25.26
N LEU A 256 -12.31 1.91 25.08
CA LEU A 256 -11.34 1.03 24.45
C LEU A 256 -10.84 -0.05 25.44
N SER A 257 -10.84 -1.30 24.98
CA SER A 257 -10.29 -2.42 25.76
C SER A 257 -8.78 -2.35 25.84
N ALA A 258 -8.20 -2.62 27.01
CA ALA A 258 -6.74 -2.71 27.17
C ALA A 258 -6.12 -3.86 26.35
N GLN A 259 -6.90 -4.87 25.97
CA GLN A 259 -6.48 -5.99 25.13
C GLN A 259 -6.63 -5.70 23.62
N ASP A 260 -7.30 -4.59 23.26
CA ASP A 260 -7.43 -4.19 21.86
C ASP A 260 -6.05 -3.90 21.26
N PRO A 261 -5.71 -4.40 20.05
CA PRO A 261 -4.41 -4.17 19.43
C PRO A 261 -4.09 -2.69 19.21
N SER A 262 -5.10 -1.82 19.02
CA SER A 262 -4.87 -0.37 18.93
C SER A 262 -4.41 0.23 20.26
N VAL A 263 -4.67 -0.44 21.39
CA VAL A 263 -4.23 -0.05 22.73
C VAL A 263 -2.96 -0.82 23.12
N ALA A 264 -2.96 -2.14 23.02
CA ALA A 264 -1.85 -3.00 23.44
C ALA A 264 -0.63 -2.95 22.51
N GLY A 265 -0.82 -2.58 21.26
CA GLY A 265 0.15 -2.67 20.17
C GLY A 265 -0.18 -3.83 19.21
N TRP A 266 0.05 -3.59 17.94
CA TRP A 266 -0.15 -4.59 16.90
C TRP A 266 1.00 -5.60 16.91
N PRO A 267 0.74 -6.92 16.72
CA PRO A 267 1.75 -7.97 16.76
C PRO A 267 2.57 -7.99 15.47
N ILE A 268 3.41 -6.98 15.28
CA ILE A 268 4.19 -6.74 14.06
C ILE A 268 5.57 -7.37 14.18
N ILE A 269 6.00 -8.05 13.11
CA ILE A 269 7.39 -8.48 12.93
C ILE A 269 8.19 -7.28 12.45
N GLN A 270 9.01 -6.70 13.33
CA GLN A 270 9.72 -5.44 13.07
C GLN A 270 10.73 -5.54 11.92
N ASP A 271 11.29 -6.71 11.66
CA ASP A 271 12.21 -6.92 10.54
C ASP A 271 11.50 -6.77 9.18
N TRP A 272 10.18 -7.02 9.12
CA TRP A 272 9.35 -6.91 7.93
C TRP A 272 8.57 -5.60 7.83
N LYS A 273 8.27 -4.98 8.97
CA LYS A 273 7.56 -3.69 9.05
C LYS A 273 8.24 -2.82 10.09
N ARG A 274 9.21 -2.01 9.65
CA ARG A 274 10.04 -1.18 10.53
C ARG A 274 9.32 0.09 10.93
N PRO A 275 9.40 0.50 12.20
CA PRO A 275 8.79 1.76 12.67
C PRO A 275 9.25 2.99 11.88
N GLU A 276 10.53 3.06 11.54
CA GLU A 276 11.16 4.14 10.78
C GLU A 276 11.03 3.99 9.26
N SER A 277 10.41 2.88 8.79
CA SER A 277 10.34 2.53 7.37
C SER A 277 11.73 2.19 6.76
N TYR A 278 11.77 2.03 5.44
CA TYR A 278 12.99 1.76 4.67
C TYR A 278 13.40 3.00 3.87
N PRO A 279 14.70 3.14 3.52
CA PRO A 279 15.13 4.13 2.54
C PRO A 279 14.30 4.09 1.26
N VAL A 280 14.17 5.23 0.60
CA VAL A 280 13.42 5.36 -0.65
C VAL A 280 14.43 5.53 -1.79
N PRO A 281 14.70 4.46 -2.59
CA PRO A 281 15.55 4.57 -3.76
C PRO A 281 14.95 5.47 -4.84
N ALA A 282 15.79 6.23 -5.54
CA ALA A 282 15.35 7.15 -6.58
C ALA A 282 14.59 6.48 -7.71
N SER A 283 15.05 5.31 -8.18
CA SER A 283 14.35 4.55 -9.23
C SER A 283 13.00 3.99 -8.75
N TRP A 284 12.90 3.57 -7.48
CA TRP A 284 11.63 3.18 -6.91
C TRP A 284 10.63 4.36 -6.89
N LEU A 285 11.09 5.54 -6.48
CA LEU A 285 10.24 6.74 -6.48
C LEU A 285 9.84 7.15 -7.90
N GLU A 286 10.75 7.03 -8.87
CA GLU A 286 10.45 7.27 -10.29
C GLU A 286 9.33 6.35 -10.78
N ALA A 287 9.40 5.04 -10.47
CA ALA A 287 8.36 4.07 -10.83
C ALA A 287 7.00 4.41 -10.18
N ILE A 288 6.99 4.84 -8.91
CA ILE A 288 5.78 5.30 -8.22
C ILE A 288 5.19 6.54 -8.93
N MET A 289 6.01 7.52 -9.27
CA MET A 289 5.56 8.75 -9.95
C MET A 289 5.01 8.46 -11.34
N ALA A 290 5.60 7.53 -12.07
CA ALA A 290 5.08 7.04 -13.35
C ALA A 290 3.73 6.32 -13.18
N GLY A 291 3.58 5.52 -12.14
CA GLY A 291 2.30 4.88 -11.78
C GLY A 291 1.20 5.91 -11.50
N HIS A 292 1.50 6.96 -10.73
CA HIS A 292 0.54 8.05 -10.47
C HIS A 292 0.17 8.82 -11.76
N GLU A 293 1.14 9.03 -12.66
CA GLU A 293 0.88 9.66 -13.95
C GLU A 293 -0.07 8.82 -14.82
N THR A 294 0.14 7.50 -14.83
CA THR A 294 -0.76 6.57 -15.52
C THR A 294 -2.17 6.62 -14.93
N ILE A 295 -2.30 6.63 -13.59
CA ILE A 295 -3.62 6.76 -12.95
C ILE A 295 -4.31 8.08 -13.34
N GLU A 296 -3.58 9.16 -13.39
CA GLU A 296 -4.15 10.47 -13.76
C GLU A 296 -4.66 10.53 -15.19
N LYS A 297 -3.94 9.90 -16.13
CA LYS A 297 -4.16 10.10 -17.56
C LYS A 297 -4.99 9.01 -18.23
N ASP A 298 -4.77 7.76 -17.81
CA ASP A 298 -5.12 6.62 -18.63
C ASP A 298 -6.07 5.63 -17.94
N VAL A 299 -6.12 5.62 -16.58
CA VAL A 299 -6.88 4.60 -15.85
C VAL A 299 -8.37 4.89 -15.89
N HIS A 300 -9.10 3.90 -16.41
CA HIS A 300 -10.55 3.74 -16.25
C HIS A 300 -10.85 2.25 -16.13
N LEU A 301 -11.45 1.87 -15.00
CA LEU A 301 -11.71 0.48 -14.63
C LEU A 301 -13.15 0.09 -14.98
N ASP A 302 -13.33 -1.14 -15.39
CA ASP A 302 -14.62 -1.73 -15.75
C ASP A 302 -15.38 -2.36 -14.56
N CYS A 303 -14.78 -2.33 -13.36
CA CYS A 303 -15.39 -2.83 -12.13
C CYS A 303 -15.72 -1.70 -11.14
N PRO A 304 -16.65 -1.91 -10.20
CA PRO A 304 -16.94 -0.96 -9.13
C PRO A 304 -15.74 -0.79 -8.18
N VAL A 305 -15.57 0.42 -7.64
CA VAL A 305 -14.48 0.78 -6.73
C VAL A 305 -15.02 1.27 -5.40
N LEU A 306 -14.52 0.71 -4.29
CA LEU A 306 -14.66 1.26 -2.95
C LEU A 306 -13.33 1.90 -2.54
N SER A 307 -13.29 3.22 -2.38
CA SER A 307 -12.15 3.95 -1.85
C SER A 307 -12.44 4.40 -0.42
N MET A 308 -11.70 3.85 0.53
CA MET A 308 -11.79 4.17 1.95
C MET A 308 -10.60 5.02 2.34
N VAL A 309 -10.86 6.18 2.96
CA VAL A 309 -9.80 7.14 3.33
C VAL A 309 -10.06 7.72 4.73
N SER A 310 -9.03 8.27 5.34
CA SER A 310 -9.21 9.03 6.58
C SER A 310 -10.06 10.28 6.38
N THR A 311 -10.64 10.81 7.45
CA THR A 311 -11.36 12.10 7.41
C THR A 311 -10.43 13.30 7.34
N SER A 312 -9.18 13.15 7.78
CA SER A 312 -8.19 14.23 7.84
C SER A 312 -6.76 13.71 7.70
N ALA A 313 -5.85 14.59 7.29
CA ALA A 313 -4.41 14.37 7.36
C ALA A 313 -3.81 15.00 8.63
N TYR A 314 -2.64 14.49 9.06
CA TYR A 314 -1.85 15.08 10.12
C TYR A 314 -0.35 14.91 9.84
N PHE A 315 0.32 16.01 9.49
CA PHE A 315 1.74 16.03 9.11
C PHE A 315 2.60 16.89 10.04
N ASP A 316 2.02 17.48 11.10
CA ASP A 316 2.77 18.27 12.07
C ASP A 316 3.74 17.37 12.87
N GLU A 317 4.81 17.96 13.42
CA GLU A 317 5.84 17.21 14.17
C GLU A 317 5.37 16.80 15.57
N GLU A 318 4.36 17.46 16.12
CA GLU A 318 3.86 17.20 17.49
C GLU A 318 3.21 15.81 17.57
N TRP A 319 3.62 15.02 18.57
CA TRP A 319 2.95 13.75 18.87
C TRP A 319 1.70 14.00 19.73
N CYS A 320 0.53 13.80 19.16
CA CYS A 320 -0.74 14.02 19.83
C CYS A 320 -1.82 13.05 19.36
N GLU A 321 -3.03 13.18 19.90
CA GLU A 321 -4.20 12.33 19.58
C GLU A 321 -4.50 12.24 18.07
N ARG A 322 -4.20 13.28 17.30
CA ARG A 322 -4.41 13.30 15.85
C ARG A 322 -3.62 12.23 15.11
N ALA A 323 -2.50 11.75 15.68
CA ALA A 323 -1.74 10.65 15.10
C ALA A 323 -2.50 9.31 15.09
N PHE A 324 -3.53 9.17 15.93
CA PHE A 324 -4.39 7.97 15.97
C PHE A 324 -5.69 8.12 15.15
N THR A 325 -6.09 9.35 14.85
CA THR A 325 -7.40 9.65 14.26
C THR A 325 -7.30 10.30 12.87
N SER A 326 -6.10 10.42 12.31
CA SER A 326 -5.82 11.02 11.01
C SER A 326 -4.84 10.17 10.21
N ASP A 327 -4.84 10.34 8.89
CA ASP A 327 -3.76 9.83 8.04
C ASP A 327 -2.51 10.68 8.23
N THR A 328 -1.41 10.04 8.67
CA THR A 328 -0.12 10.68 8.89
C THR A 328 0.88 10.41 7.75
N VAL A 329 0.40 9.79 6.68
CA VAL A 329 1.20 9.37 5.51
C VAL A 329 0.72 10.02 4.23
N LEU A 330 -0.59 10.03 3.97
CA LEU A 330 -1.20 10.56 2.74
C LEU A 330 -2.20 11.69 3.03
N ASP A 331 -2.45 12.54 2.04
CA ASP A 331 -3.57 13.47 2.08
C ASP A 331 -4.86 12.77 1.59
N PRO A 332 -5.80 12.45 2.48
CA PRO A 332 -7.01 11.73 2.11
C PRO A 332 -7.93 12.54 1.18
N THR A 333 -7.78 13.86 1.12
CA THR A 333 -8.56 14.69 0.20
C THR A 333 -8.07 14.50 -1.23
N VAL A 334 -6.76 14.51 -1.43
CA VAL A 334 -6.14 14.24 -2.73
C VAL A 334 -6.49 12.83 -3.22
N ILE A 335 -6.38 11.84 -2.33
CA ILE A 335 -6.68 10.44 -2.68
C ILE A 335 -8.16 10.27 -3.05
N ALA A 336 -9.09 10.81 -2.24
CA ALA A 336 -10.51 10.74 -2.55
C ALA A 336 -10.86 11.42 -3.89
N GLN A 337 -10.25 12.57 -4.17
CA GLN A 337 -10.44 13.26 -5.44
C GLN A 337 -9.94 12.44 -6.62
N ARG A 338 -8.76 11.83 -6.51
CA ARG A 338 -8.18 10.98 -7.55
C ARG A 338 -9.02 9.73 -7.78
N SER A 339 -9.56 9.14 -6.72
CA SER A 339 -10.41 7.94 -6.80
C SER A 339 -11.67 8.15 -7.66
N LEU A 340 -12.24 9.36 -7.71
CA LEU A 340 -13.46 9.62 -8.48
C LEU A 340 -13.33 9.37 -9.98
N GLY A 341 -12.12 9.41 -10.53
CA GLY A 341 -11.85 9.17 -11.94
C GLY A 341 -11.61 7.69 -12.30
N LEU A 342 -11.54 6.79 -11.32
CA LEU A 342 -11.09 5.42 -11.56
C LEU A 342 -12.12 4.54 -12.30
N SER A 343 -13.42 4.79 -12.12
CA SER A 343 -14.50 3.95 -12.69
C SER A 343 -15.80 4.76 -12.74
N ASP A 344 -16.76 4.28 -13.51
CA ASP A 344 -18.13 4.83 -13.53
C ASP A 344 -18.86 4.65 -12.19
N LEU A 345 -18.46 3.67 -11.39
CA LEU A 345 -19.06 3.36 -10.09
C LEU A 345 -18.02 3.40 -8.97
N VAL A 346 -17.88 4.57 -8.36
CA VAL A 346 -16.97 4.79 -7.24
C VAL A 346 -17.73 5.17 -5.97
N THR A 347 -17.45 4.44 -4.89
CA THR A 347 -17.90 4.76 -3.54
C THR A 347 -16.74 5.31 -2.74
N ILE A 348 -16.89 6.52 -2.17
CA ILE A 348 -15.91 7.09 -1.23
C ILE A 348 -16.45 6.96 0.19
N ALA A 349 -15.71 6.28 1.05
CA ALA A 349 -16.04 6.18 2.48
C ALA A 349 -14.93 6.84 3.33
N ARG A 350 -15.31 7.63 4.34
CA ARG A 350 -14.37 8.39 5.19
C ARG A 350 -14.51 7.99 6.65
N PHE A 351 -13.37 7.76 7.30
CA PHE A 351 -13.31 7.32 8.70
C PHE A 351 -12.30 8.17 9.50
N PRO A 352 -12.56 8.48 10.78
CA PRO A 352 -11.60 9.19 11.62
C PRO A 352 -10.51 8.21 12.12
N GLY A 353 -9.67 7.72 11.22
CA GLY A 353 -8.70 6.65 11.46
C GLY A 353 -7.32 6.93 10.93
N LYS A 354 -6.41 6.02 11.24
CA LYS A 354 -5.01 6.03 10.80
C LYS A 354 -4.90 5.84 9.29
N HIS A 355 -3.67 5.89 8.79
CA HIS A 355 -3.35 5.58 7.39
C HIS A 355 -3.84 4.20 6.98
N ASP A 356 -3.52 3.14 7.73
CA ASP A 356 -4.20 1.85 7.58
C ASP A 356 -5.45 1.85 8.46
N LEU A 357 -6.63 1.99 7.84
CA LEU A 357 -7.90 2.12 8.54
C LEU A 357 -8.25 0.88 9.36
N VAL A 358 -7.81 -0.30 8.92
CA VAL A 358 -8.04 -1.57 9.63
C VAL A 358 -7.10 -1.77 10.83
N LEU A 359 -6.18 -0.84 11.07
CA LEU A 359 -5.34 -0.77 12.26
C LEU A 359 -5.71 0.39 13.20
N SER A 360 -6.84 1.04 12.96
CA SER A 360 -7.38 2.12 13.80
C SER A 360 -8.00 1.57 15.09
N ASP A 361 -8.57 2.44 15.92
CA ASP A 361 -9.30 2.04 17.12
C ASP A 361 -10.54 1.20 16.78
N ALA A 362 -10.95 0.30 17.67
CA ALA A 362 -12.02 -0.67 17.43
C ALA A 362 -13.30 -0.07 16.82
N PRO A 363 -13.87 1.06 17.29
CA PRO A 363 -15.08 1.62 16.68
C PRO A 363 -14.89 2.03 15.21
N VAL A 364 -13.68 2.47 14.84
CA VAL A 364 -13.36 2.81 13.44
C VAL A 364 -13.24 1.55 12.60
N ARG A 365 -12.53 0.53 13.10
CA ARG A 365 -12.38 -0.75 12.40
C ARG A 365 -13.73 -1.40 12.12
N GLU A 366 -14.63 -1.44 13.13
CA GLU A 366 -15.99 -1.98 12.99
C GLU A 366 -16.79 -1.25 11.88
N ALA A 367 -16.68 0.08 11.82
CA ALA A 367 -17.33 0.87 10.77
C ALA A 367 -16.73 0.58 9.38
N VAL A 368 -15.41 0.40 9.30
CA VAL A 368 -14.70 0.00 8.07
C VAL A 368 -15.18 -1.38 7.61
N TYR A 369 -15.22 -2.38 8.51
CA TYR A 369 -15.67 -3.73 8.18
C TYR A 369 -17.15 -3.77 7.78
N ALA A 370 -18.01 -3.01 8.48
CA ALA A 370 -19.42 -2.89 8.11
C ALA A 370 -19.58 -2.27 6.71
N THR A 371 -18.79 -1.27 6.37
CA THR A 371 -18.80 -0.63 5.05
C THR A 371 -18.36 -1.59 3.96
N MET A 372 -17.26 -2.32 4.15
CA MET A 372 -16.81 -3.33 3.19
C MET A 372 -17.88 -4.40 2.96
N ARG A 373 -18.46 -4.96 4.03
CA ARG A 373 -19.53 -5.98 3.90
C ARG A 373 -20.75 -5.45 3.14
N GLY A 374 -21.19 -4.24 3.49
CA GLY A 374 -22.33 -3.60 2.81
C GLY A 374 -22.07 -3.35 1.33
N TRP A 375 -20.88 -2.87 1.00
CA TRP A 375 -20.48 -2.58 -0.38
C TRP A 375 -20.34 -3.88 -1.20
N LEU A 376 -19.66 -4.90 -0.67
CA LEU A 376 -19.54 -6.21 -1.32
C LEU A 376 -20.92 -6.80 -1.62
N GLY A 377 -21.84 -6.77 -0.66
CA GLY A 377 -23.21 -7.29 -0.86
C GLY A 377 -24.05 -6.50 -1.87
N ALA A 378 -23.73 -5.24 -2.11
CA ALA A 378 -24.47 -4.38 -3.04
C ALA A 378 -23.93 -4.44 -4.47
N PHE A 379 -22.61 -4.53 -4.64
CA PHE A 379 -21.94 -4.28 -5.92
C PHE A 379 -21.21 -5.51 -6.50
N VAL A 380 -20.86 -6.52 -5.69
CA VAL A 380 -20.19 -7.73 -6.15
C VAL A 380 -21.19 -8.90 -6.17
N ARG A 381 -21.42 -9.49 -7.35
CA ARG A 381 -22.45 -10.52 -7.58
C ARG A 381 -21.94 -11.65 -8.43
#